data_6d1cfc6eca953b71dc4810d10459ef51
#
_entry.id   6d1cfc6eca953b71dc4810d10459ef51
#
_cell.length_a   1.000
_cell.length_b   1.000
_cell.length_c   1.000
_cell.angle_alpha   90.00
_cell.angle_beta   90.00
_cell.angle_gamma   90.00
#
_symmetry.space_group_name_H-M   'P 1'
#
loop_
_entity.id
_entity.type
_entity.pdbx_description
1 polymer ?
#
loop_
_entity_poly.entity_id
_entity_poly.type
_entity_poly.pdbx_seq_one_letter_code
_entity_poly.pdbx_strand_id
1 'polypeptide(L)'
;MYKVLVVMDVLEEHKVILDNISPELNVSYISNKVVKPEDLADTDIIVGYLAPDLLKHCKQLKLFQLSNAGTEGFTAEGVIPEGAVFANASGAYGLAMSEYMVGGILCLMKKFDQYKVNQPKHEWKDLGPVNAIYGSKTLVVGFGDIGNEFGVRMNALGSKVTGIRKHLTNKPDYVESLHTMDDLHECLKDADIVATCLPGYSETLKVFNKEAFDSMKDSVLFINVGRGTAVDTDALCDALESSKIAGAILDVTDPEPLPADHKLWDMPNVLITPHVSGGYHVKAAHDRIIEIAVRNLNHFLKGEAIENIVNMSTGYRDNK
;
A
#
# COMPACT_ATOMS: atom_id res chain seq x y z
N MET A 1 35.20 4.18 4.12
CA MET A 1 34.21 4.91 3.31
C MET A 1 33.32 3.85 2.67
N TYR A 2 32.01 3.92 2.89
CA TYR A 2 31.03 2.96 2.36
C TYR A 2 30.54 3.41 0.98
N LYS A 3 30.48 2.49 0.03
CA LYS A 3 29.88 2.73 -1.29
C LYS A 3 28.36 2.56 -1.20
N VAL A 4 27.65 3.66 -1.44
CA VAL A 4 26.17 3.70 -1.45
C VAL A 4 25.71 3.81 -2.90
N LEU A 5 24.87 2.87 -3.33
CA LEU A 5 24.23 2.90 -4.63
C LEU A 5 22.73 3.18 -4.47
N VAL A 6 22.29 4.32 -4.99
CA VAL A 6 20.86 4.70 -5.01
C VAL A 6 20.26 4.22 -6.32
N VAL A 7 19.35 3.22 -6.23
CA VAL A 7 18.77 2.51 -7.37
C VAL A 7 17.27 2.87 -7.47
N MET A 8 17.01 4.15 -7.55
CA MET A 8 15.67 4.72 -7.74
C MET A 8 15.78 6.11 -8.35
N ASP A 9 14.70 6.57 -8.96
CA ASP A 9 14.64 7.96 -9.41
C ASP A 9 14.58 8.89 -8.19
N VAL A 10 15.40 9.93 -8.16
CA VAL A 10 15.47 10.91 -7.08
C VAL A 10 15.49 12.33 -7.66
N LEU A 11 14.86 13.27 -6.92
CA LEU A 11 14.91 14.69 -7.25
C LEU A 11 16.28 15.27 -6.88
N GLU A 12 16.67 16.40 -7.48
CA GLU A 12 17.96 17.05 -7.18
C GLU A 12 18.06 17.44 -5.68
N GLU A 13 16.98 17.87 -5.06
CA GLU A 13 16.94 18.15 -3.62
C GLU A 13 17.20 16.90 -2.77
N HIS A 14 16.74 15.73 -3.21
CA HIS A 14 17.02 14.45 -2.54
C HIS A 14 18.49 14.06 -2.64
N LYS A 15 19.14 14.29 -3.81
CA LYS A 15 20.57 14.07 -3.97
C LYS A 15 21.37 14.95 -3.01
N VAL A 16 21.02 16.24 -2.93
CA VAL A 16 21.69 17.16 -1.98
C VAL A 16 21.59 16.64 -0.55
N ILE A 17 20.45 16.09 -0.13
CA ILE A 17 20.27 15.52 1.21
C ILE A 17 21.16 14.27 1.39
N LEU A 18 21.10 13.33 0.46
CA LEU A 18 21.81 12.06 0.53
C LEU A 18 23.33 12.24 0.49
N ASP A 19 23.82 13.12 -0.39
CA ASP A 19 25.26 13.41 -0.56
C ASP A 19 25.88 14.08 0.67
N ASN A 20 25.08 14.78 1.48
CA ASN A 20 25.55 15.52 2.65
C ASN A 20 25.30 14.79 4.00
N ILE A 21 24.90 13.51 4.00
CA ILE A 21 24.71 12.76 5.23
C ILE A 21 26.02 12.62 6.02
N SER A 22 27.08 12.18 5.37
CA SER A 22 28.40 11.95 5.99
C SER A 22 29.51 11.82 4.95
N PRO A 23 30.72 12.32 5.23
CA PRO A 23 31.89 12.08 4.38
C PRO A 23 32.36 10.62 4.35
N GLU A 24 31.81 9.76 5.21
CA GLU A 24 32.05 8.32 5.21
C GLU A 24 31.27 7.58 4.11
N LEU A 25 30.29 8.24 3.49
CA LEU A 25 29.47 7.69 2.41
C LEU A 25 29.95 8.23 1.07
N ASN A 26 30.15 7.33 0.10
CA ASN A 26 30.35 7.66 -1.30
C ASN A 26 29.08 7.28 -2.06
N VAL A 27 28.22 8.27 -2.32
CA VAL A 27 26.89 8.07 -2.90
C VAL A 27 26.96 8.15 -4.41
N SER A 28 26.36 7.21 -5.10
CA SER A 28 26.20 7.17 -6.54
C SER A 28 24.75 6.82 -6.91
N TYR A 29 24.32 7.21 -8.10
CA TYR A 29 22.94 7.11 -8.56
C TYR A 29 22.86 6.37 -9.88
N ILE A 30 21.97 5.39 -9.95
CA ILE A 30 21.69 4.66 -11.19
C ILE A 30 20.20 4.32 -11.24
N SER A 31 19.60 4.40 -12.44
CA SER A 31 18.22 3.94 -12.59
C SER A 31 18.14 2.41 -12.47
N ASN A 32 17.13 1.91 -11.77
CA ASN A 32 16.89 0.48 -11.64
C ASN A 32 16.64 -0.24 -12.98
N LYS A 33 16.32 0.51 -14.04
CA LYS A 33 16.11 -0.01 -15.41
C LYS A 33 17.41 -0.35 -16.16
N VAL A 34 18.54 0.21 -15.73
CA VAL A 34 19.82 0.08 -16.43
C VAL A 34 20.96 -0.46 -15.58
N VAL A 35 20.73 -0.72 -14.28
CA VAL A 35 21.72 -1.29 -13.37
C VAL A 35 22.16 -2.67 -13.82
N LYS A 36 23.44 -2.94 -13.73
CA LYS A 36 24.05 -4.20 -14.18
C LYS A 36 24.84 -4.87 -13.05
N PRO A 37 25.14 -6.18 -13.16
CA PRO A 37 25.92 -6.89 -12.16
C PRO A 37 27.27 -6.26 -11.78
N GLU A 38 27.94 -5.63 -12.74
CA GLU A 38 29.22 -4.94 -12.51
C GLU A 38 29.11 -3.72 -11.59
N ASP A 39 27.94 -3.05 -11.55
CA ASP A 39 27.69 -1.89 -10.69
C ASP A 39 27.52 -2.29 -9.22
N LEU A 40 27.26 -3.58 -8.95
CA LEU A 40 26.83 -4.11 -7.66
C LEU A 40 27.96 -4.78 -6.86
N ALA A 41 29.04 -5.20 -7.54
CA ALA A 41 30.03 -6.13 -6.98
C ALA A 41 30.76 -5.58 -5.73
N ASP A 42 30.96 -4.26 -5.65
CA ASP A 42 31.69 -3.57 -4.60
C ASP A 42 30.81 -2.55 -3.82
N THR A 43 29.48 -2.73 -3.88
CA THR A 43 28.50 -1.89 -3.18
C THR A 43 28.28 -2.37 -1.75
N ASP A 44 28.44 -1.48 -0.75
CA ASP A 44 28.19 -1.76 0.66
C ASP A 44 26.73 -1.54 1.05
N ILE A 45 26.08 -0.53 0.45
CA ILE A 45 24.72 -0.12 0.80
C ILE A 45 23.91 0.12 -0.47
N ILE A 46 22.70 -0.40 -0.52
CA ILE A 46 21.74 -0.13 -1.60
C ILE A 46 20.54 0.61 -1.02
N VAL A 47 20.12 1.70 -1.67
CA VAL A 47 18.89 2.44 -1.39
C VAL A 47 18.03 2.46 -2.65
N GLY A 48 16.82 1.97 -2.57
CA GLY A 48 15.89 1.93 -3.71
C GLY A 48 15.38 0.54 -4.04
N TYR A 49 14.95 0.33 -5.29
CA TYR A 49 14.46 -0.96 -5.76
C TYR A 49 15.51 -1.63 -6.66
N LEU A 50 15.99 -2.78 -6.25
CA LEU A 50 16.80 -3.66 -7.07
C LEU A 50 16.07 -4.99 -7.24
N ALA A 51 16.01 -5.51 -8.47
CA ALA A 51 15.36 -6.79 -8.72
C ALA A 51 16.01 -7.92 -7.89
N PRO A 52 15.23 -8.83 -7.28
CA PRO A 52 15.73 -9.85 -6.36
C PRO A 52 16.87 -10.71 -6.93
N ASP A 53 16.79 -11.04 -8.22
CA ASP A 53 17.78 -11.85 -8.92
C ASP A 53 19.15 -11.17 -9.09
N LEU A 54 19.21 -9.84 -8.97
CA LEU A 54 20.46 -9.08 -9.03
C LEU A 54 21.20 -9.03 -7.69
N LEU A 55 20.51 -9.24 -6.57
CA LEU A 55 21.11 -9.19 -5.22
C LEU A 55 22.23 -10.21 -5.02
N LYS A 56 22.23 -11.34 -5.73
CA LYS A 56 23.32 -12.33 -5.71
C LYS A 56 24.69 -11.77 -6.18
N HIS A 57 24.68 -10.61 -6.86
CA HIS A 57 25.91 -9.93 -7.33
C HIS A 57 26.47 -8.96 -6.28
N CYS A 58 25.72 -8.65 -5.22
CA CYS A 58 26.10 -7.73 -4.15
C CYS A 58 26.94 -8.45 -3.07
N LYS A 59 28.20 -8.75 -3.37
CA LYS A 59 29.06 -9.64 -2.55
C LYS A 59 29.45 -9.09 -1.18
N GLN A 60 29.36 -7.79 -0.97
CA GLN A 60 29.75 -7.13 0.28
C GLN A 60 28.66 -6.24 0.88
N LEU A 61 27.41 -6.48 0.45
CA LEU A 61 26.25 -5.73 0.92
C LEU A 61 26.08 -5.85 2.44
N LYS A 62 25.91 -4.72 3.09
CA LYS A 62 25.70 -4.58 4.54
C LYS A 62 24.31 -4.09 4.88
N LEU A 63 23.75 -3.20 4.04
CA LEU A 63 22.40 -2.67 4.22
C LEU A 63 21.70 -2.57 2.86
N PHE A 64 20.51 -3.17 2.78
CA PHE A 64 19.58 -2.95 1.70
C PHE A 64 18.34 -2.22 2.24
N GLN A 65 18.25 -0.92 1.91
CA GLN A 65 17.08 -0.09 2.19
C GLN A 65 16.18 -0.10 0.96
N LEU A 66 15.19 -0.97 0.97
CA LEU A 66 14.18 -1.05 -0.09
C LEU A 66 13.32 0.20 -0.08
N SER A 67 13.03 0.77 -1.25
CA SER A 67 12.12 1.91 -1.41
C SER A 67 10.64 1.54 -1.29
N ASN A 68 10.27 0.27 -1.46
CA ASN A 68 8.89 -0.21 -1.37
C ASN A 68 8.54 -0.60 0.08
N ALA A 69 7.24 -0.63 0.40
CA ALA A 69 6.74 -1.22 1.64
C ALA A 69 6.55 -2.75 1.51
N GLY A 70 6.10 -3.22 0.33
CA GLY A 70 6.00 -4.64 0.02
C GLY A 70 7.37 -5.28 -0.24
N THR A 71 7.52 -6.53 0.15
CA THR A 71 8.80 -7.26 0.11
C THR A 71 8.70 -8.57 -0.67
N GLU A 72 7.68 -8.70 -1.48
CA GLU A 72 7.44 -9.88 -2.30
C GLU A 72 8.64 -10.17 -3.20
N GLY A 73 9.09 -11.41 -3.18
CA GLY A 73 10.28 -11.88 -3.92
C GLY A 73 11.61 -11.67 -3.21
N PHE A 74 11.67 -10.88 -2.12
CA PHE A 74 12.91 -10.63 -1.38
C PHE A 74 13.14 -11.57 -0.20
N THR A 75 12.10 -12.19 0.33
CA THR A 75 12.15 -13.01 1.55
C THR A 75 12.46 -14.49 1.28
N ALA A 76 12.61 -14.88 0.02
CA ALA A 76 13.03 -16.24 -0.31
C ALA A 76 14.47 -16.48 0.16
N GLU A 77 14.76 -17.73 0.58
CA GLU A 77 16.07 -18.12 1.07
C GLU A 77 17.17 -17.81 0.03
N GLY A 78 18.27 -17.19 0.49
CA GLY A 78 19.41 -16.85 -0.34
C GLY A 78 19.25 -15.62 -1.25
N VAL A 79 18.11 -14.93 -1.23
CA VAL A 79 17.93 -13.69 -2.01
C VAL A 79 18.68 -12.51 -1.37
N ILE A 80 18.48 -12.28 -0.08
CA ILE A 80 19.25 -11.29 0.65
C ILE A 80 20.61 -11.90 1.02
N PRO A 81 21.75 -11.27 0.67
CA PRO A 81 23.06 -11.77 1.01
C PRO A 81 23.23 -11.95 2.52
N GLU A 82 23.93 -13.02 2.92
CA GLU A 82 24.19 -13.33 4.32
C GLU A 82 24.91 -12.15 5.02
N GLY A 83 24.42 -11.79 6.20
CA GLY A 83 24.95 -10.68 7.00
C GLY A 83 24.45 -9.29 6.57
N ALA A 84 23.72 -9.16 5.47
CA ALA A 84 23.11 -7.90 5.09
C ALA A 84 21.82 -7.62 5.89
N VAL A 85 21.68 -6.39 6.39
CA VAL A 85 20.44 -5.91 6.99
C VAL A 85 19.47 -5.55 5.86
N PHE A 86 18.25 -6.05 5.91
CA PHE A 86 17.20 -5.74 4.96
C PHE A 86 16.10 -4.92 5.64
N ALA A 87 15.86 -3.70 5.14
CA ALA A 87 14.83 -2.78 5.63
C ALA A 87 13.97 -2.27 4.47
N ASN A 88 12.70 -1.96 4.76
CA ASN A 88 11.75 -1.45 3.78
C ASN A 88 11.29 -0.01 4.09
N ALA A 89 10.47 0.58 3.21
CA ALA A 89 9.95 1.94 3.38
C ALA A 89 8.52 1.97 3.99
N SER A 90 8.21 1.06 4.92
CA SER A 90 6.95 1.12 5.67
C SER A 90 6.83 2.46 6.39
N GLY A 91 5.66 3.12 6.29
CA GLY A 91 5.43 4.47 6.81
C GLY A 91 5.53 5.59 5.76
N ALA A 92 6.03 5.30 4.56
CA ALA A 92 6.14 6.31 3.51
C ALA A 92 4.83 6.54 2.73
N TYR A 93 4.00 5.53 2.61
CA TYR A 93 2.92 5.48 1.62
C TYR A 93 1.54 5.90 2.15
N GLY A 94 1.34 5.86 3.47
CA GLY A 94 0.03 6.05 4.09
C GLY A 94 -0.67 7.33 3.67
N LEU A 95 0.05 8.46 3.56
CA LEU A 95 -0.52 9.74 3.14
C LEU A 95 -1.11 9.66 1.72
N ALA A 96 -0.30 9.28 0.74
CA ALA A 96 -0.72 9.25 -0.66
C ALA A 96 -1.88 8.27 -0.89
N MET A 97 -1.75 7.05 -0.37
CA MET A 97 -2.76 6.01 -0.52
C MET A 97 -4.07 6.37 0.16
N SER A 98 -4.03 6.99 1.33
CA SER A 98 -5.25 7.40 2.02
C SER A 98 -6.02 8.50 1.28
N GLU A 99 -5.32 9.44 0.63
CA GLU A 99 -5.97 10.45 -0.23
C GLU A 99 -6.58 9.81 -1.49
N TYR A 100 -5.87 8.85 -2.11
CA TYR A 100 -6.41 8.06 -3.21
C TYR A 100 -7.71 7.34 -2.79
N MET A 101 -7.72 6.68 -1.63
CA MET A 101 -8.90 5.96 -1.12
C MET A 101 -10.09 6.89 -0.90
N VAL A 102 -9.88 8.05 -0.28
CA VAL A 102 -10.93 9.07 -0.09
C VAL A 102 -11.42 9.59 -1.44
N GLY A 103 -10.52 9.86 -2.38
CA GLY A 103 -10.85 10.29 -3.74
C GLY A 103 -11.73 9.27 -4.48
N GLY A 104 -11.38 7.99 -4.41
CA GLY A 104 -12.17 6.89 -5.01
C GLY A 104 -13.56 6.77 -4.39
N ILE A 105 -13.67 6.85 -3.05
CA ILE A 105 -14.96 6.86 -2.35
C ILE A 105 -15.83 8.01 -2.83
N LEU A 106 -15.30 9.22 -2.84
CA LEU A 106 -16.05 10.41 -3.28
C LEU A 106 -16.42 10.33 -4.76
N CYS A 107 -15.57 9.76 -5.61
CA CYS A 107 -15.84 9.53 -7.02
C CYS A 107 -17.13 8.70 -7.21
N LEU A 108 -17.20 7.52 -6.58
CA LEU A 108 -18.37 6.65 -6.69
C LEU A 108 -19.58 7.19 -5.93
N MET A 109 -19.40 7.64 -4.67
CA MET A 109 -20.51 8.16 -3.85
C MET A 109 -21.20 9.37 -4.48
N LYS A 110 -20.46 10.25 -5.19
CA LYS A 110 -20.97 11.47 -5.83
C LYS A 110 -21.25 11.28 -7.31
N LYS A 111 -21.06 10.06 -7.84
CA LYS A 111 -21.27 9.71 -9.26
C LYS A 111 -20.45 10.58 -10.22
N PHE A 112 -19.21 10.99 -9.80
CA PHE A 112 -18.36 11.84 -10.63
C PHE A 112 -17.92 11.16 -11.91
N ASP A 113 -17.67 9.87 -11.87
CA ASP A 113 -17.42 8.97 -12.99
C ASP A 113 -18.55 9.01 -14.01
N GLN A 114 -19.81 8.91 -13.58
CA GLN A 114 -21.00 8.93 -14.42
C GLN A 114 -21.27 10.34 -15.00
N TYR A 115 -21.11 11.41 -14.20
CA TYR A 115 -21.19 12.78 -14.70
C TYR A 115 -20.10 13.08 -15.74
N LYS A 116 -18.91 12.48 -15.58
CA LYS A 116 -17.83 12.61 -16.56
C LYS A 116 -18.21 12.02 -17.93
N VAL A 117 -19.01 10.96 -17.97
CA VAL A 117 -19.54 10.36 -19.21
C VAL A 117 -20.60 11.27 -19.87
N ASN A 118 -21.38 12.02 -19.09
CA ASN A 118 -22.41 12.95 -19.61
C ASN A 118 -21.78 14.23 -20.16
N GLN A 119 -20.66 14.68 -19.62
CA GLN A 119 -20.03 15.95 -20.00
C GLN A 119 -19.70 16.06 -21.51
N PRO A 120 -19.07 15.07 -22.18
CA PRO A 120 -18.82 15.14 -23.62
C PRO A 120 -20.11 15.15 -24.49
N LYS A 121 -21.22 14.65 -23.92
CA LYS A 121 -22.52 14.61 -24.60
C LYS A 121 -23.31 15.90 -24.39
N HIS A 122 -22.80 16.86 -23.63
CA HIS A 122 -23.44 18.09 -23.20
C HIS A 122 -24.79 17.84 -22.48
N GLU A 123 -24.87 16.72 -21.72
CA GLU A 123 -26.06 16.32 -20.97
C GLU A 123 -26.07 16.96 -19.58
N TRP A 124 -26.94 17.91 -19.35
CA TRP A 124 -27.25 18.49 -18.04
C TRP A 124 -28.33 17.65 -17.36
N LYS A 125 -27.93 16.51 -16.78
CA LYS A 125 -28.86 15.52 -16.23
C LYS A 125 -28.54 15.23 -14.78
N ASP A 126 -29.52 15.30 -13.88
CA ASP A 126 -29.43 14.83 -12.51
C ASP A 126 -29.46 13.29 -12.49
N LEU A 127 -28.47 12.66 -11.84
CA LEU A 127 -28.36 11.21 -11.70
C LEU A 127 -28.99 10.69 -10.38
N GLY A 128 -29.73 11.54 -9.69
CA GLY A 128 -30.50 11.19 -8.48
C GLY A 128 -29.62 11.14 -7.20
N PRO A 129 -30.16 10.56 -6.12
CA PRO A 129 -29.59 10.63 -4.78
C PRO A 129 -28.14 10.14 -4.71
N VAL A 130 -27.38 10.72 -3.80
CA VAL A 130 -25.98 10.38 -3.50
C VAL A 130 -25.78 10.21 -2.00
N ASN A 131 -24.79 9.41 -1.62
CA ASN A 131 -24.42 9.18 -0.23
C ASN A 131 -23.39 10.19 0.30
N ALA A 132 -23.16 10.20 1.61
CA ALA A 132 -22.14 11.02 2.26
C ALA A 132 -21.24 10.15 3.15
N ILE A 133 -19.97 10.57 3.30
CA ILE A 133 -19.06 9.95 4.28
C ILE A 133 -19.50 10.32 5.70
N TYR A 134 -19.99 11.55 5.89
CA TYR A 134 -20.48 12.00 7.19
C TYR A 134 -21.57 11.06 7.74
N GLY A 135 -21.36 10.59 8.96
CA GLY A 135 -22.27 9.66 9.63
C GLY A 135 -22.14 8.19 9.21
N SER A 136 -21.28 7.87 8.24
CA SER A 136 -21.00 6.47 7.83
C SER A 136 -20.16 5.73 8.88
N LYS A 137 -20.15 4.40 8.75
CA LYS A 137 -19.25 3.49 9.49
C LYS A 137 -18.20 2.93 8.53
N THR A 138 -16.93 3.20 8.82
CA THR A 138 -15.79 2.72 8.03
C THR A 138 -15.08 1.59 8.78
N LEU A 139 -15.00 0.42 8.16
CA LEU A 139 -14.17 -0.69 8.60
C LEU A 139 -12.86 -0.70 7.81
N VAL A 140 -11.74 -0.68 8.52
CA VAL A 140 -10.41 -0.78 7.93
C VAL A 140 -9.77 -2.11 8.32
N VAL A 141 -9.63 -3.01 7.36
CA VAL A 141 -9.01 -4.33 7.54
C VAL A 141 -7.55 -4.24 7.11
N GLY A 142 -6.64 -4.44 8.07
CA GLY A 142 -5.23 -4.10 7.93
C GLY A 142 -4.94 -2.69 8.48
N PHE A 143 -5.25 -2.48 9.77
CA PHE A 143 -5.08 -1.19 10.44
C PHE A 143 -3.62 -0.95 10.85
N GLY A 144 -2.74 -0.88 9.82
CA GLY A 144 -1.33 -0.50 9.90
C GLY A 144 -1.13 0.98 9.55
N ASP A 145 0.01 1.33 8.91
CA ASP A 145 0.32 2.70 8.48
C ASP A 145 -0.74 3.28 7.53
N ILE A 146 -1.01 2.59 6.42
CA ILE A 146 -1.99 3.02 5.40
C ILE A 146 -3.40 3.08 6.00
N GLY A 147 -3.79 2.03 6.71
CA GLY A 147 -5.11 1.97 7.33
C GLY A 147 -5.33 3.04 8.39
N ASN A 148 -4.31 3.37 9.19
CA ASN A 148 -4.37 4.45 10.17
C ASN A 148 -4.48 5.83 9.51
N GLU A 149 -3.66 6.12 8.49
CA GLU A 149 -3.74 7.40 7.74
C GLU A 149 -5.10 7.56 7.04
N PHE A 150 -5.65 6.47 6.50
CA PHE A 150 -7.02 6.47 5.95
C PHE A 150 -8.06 6.69 7.05
N GLY A 151 -7.95 6.01 8.18
CA GLY A 151 -8.84 6.18 9.33
C GLY A 151 -8.88 7.60 9.86
N VAL A 152 -7.73 8.28 9.96
CA VAL A 152 -7.64 9.71 10.36
C VAL A 152 -8.49 10.58 9.43
N ARG A 153 -8.38 10.38 8.10
CA ARG A 153 -9.13 11.17 7.11
C ARG A 153 -10.61 10.88 7.15
N MET A 154 -10.99 9.61 7.28
CA MET A 154 -12.38 9.21 7.38
C MET A 154 -13.04 9.76 8.64
N ASN A 155 -12.33 9.72 9.78
CA ASN A 155 -12.81 10.35 11.01
C ASN A 155 -12.97 11.89 10.87
N ALA A 156 -12.01 12.56 10.23
CA ALA A 156 -12.10 14.00 9.96
C ALA A 156 -13.29 14.36 9.05
N LEU A 157 -13.72 13.45 8.17
CA LEU A 157 -14.92 13.59 7.34
C LEU A 157 -16.22 13.17 8.06
N GLY A 158 -16.13 12.81 9.35
CA GLY A 158 -17.27 12.47 10.19
C GLY A 158 -17.74 11.02 10.10
N SER A 159 -16.91 10.12 9.57
CA SER A 159 -17.14 8.67 9.63
C SER A 159 -16.70 8.08 10.97
N LYS A 160 -17.40 7.08 11.46
CA LYS A 160 -17.00 6.26 12.61
C LYS A 160 -16.06 5.16 12.14
N VAL A 161 -14.86 5.07 12.73
CA VAL A 161 -13.81 4.19 12.26
C VAL A 161 -13.63 3.00 13.20
N THR A 162 -13.71 1.80 12.63
CA THR A 162 -13.35 0.52 13.26
C THR A 162 -12.16 -0.07 12.53
N GLY A 163 -11.18 -0.60 13.26
CA GLY A 163 -9.98 -1.20 12.68
C GLY A 163 -9.86 -2.69 12.98
N ILE A 164 -9.33 -3.46 12.03
CA ILE A 164 -8.89 -4.85 12.24
C ILE A 164 -7.38 -4.91 12.06
N ARG A 165 -6.67 -5.47 13.05
CA ARG A 165 -5.21 -5.69 13.00
C ARG A 165 -4.77 -6.86 13.91
N LYS A 166 -3.54 -7.34 13.69
CA LYS A 166 -3.00 -8.49 14.42
C LYS A 166 -2.84 -8.23 15.93
N HIS A 167 -2.44 -7.03 16.33
CA HIS A 167 -2.16 -6.67 17.73
C HIS A 167 -3.06 -5.51 18.18
N LEU A 168 -3.80 -5.68 19.27
CA LEU A 168 -4.79 -4.71 19.77
C LEU A 168 -4.18 -3.64 20.70
N THR A 169 -2.87 -3.40 20.64
CA THR A 169 -2.17 -2.38 21.44
C THR A 169 -2.28 -0.99 20.79
N ASN A 170 -2.22 0.08 21.61
CA ASN A 170 -2.15 1.46 21.14
C ASN A 170 -3.32 1.85 20.20
N LYS A 171 -4.57 1.65 20.66
CA LYS A 171 -5.76 2.12 19.94
C LYS A 171 -5.73 3.66 19.86
N PRO A 172 -5.78 4.27 18.66
CA PRO A 172 -5.91 5.72 18.53
C PRO A 172 -7.25 6.22 19.09
N ASP A 173 -7.26 7.41 19.67
CA ASP A 173 -8.45 7.98 20.35
C ASP A 173 -9.65 8.16 19.40
N TYR A 174 -9.39 8.43 18.11
CA TYR A 174 -10.44 8.62 17.10
C TYR A 174 -11.08 7.30 16.60
N VAL A 175 -10.50 6.15 16.93
CA VAL A 175 -11.01 4.83 16.53
C VAL A 175 -12.02 4.34 17.54
N GLU A 176 -13.22 3.96 17.11
CA GLU A 176 -14.27 3.43 18.01
C GLU A 176 -13.82 2.11 18.65
N SER A 177 -13.35 1.16 17.82
CA SER A 177 -12.88 -0.15 18.29
C SER A 177 -11.79 -0.73 17.41
N LEU A 178 -10.92 -1.57 18.00
CA LEU A 178 -9.97 -2.41 17.31
C LEU A 178 -10.33 -3.88 17.56
N HIS A 179 -10.22 -4.67 16.50
CA HIS A 179 -10.54 -6.09 16.47
C HIS A 179 -9.41 -6.89 15.83
N THR A 180 -9.47 -8.22 15.97
CA THR A 180 -8.64 -9.17 15.22
C THR A 180 -9.39 -9.71 14.00
N MET A 181 -8.70 -10.52 13.18
CA MET A 181 -9.35 -11.16 12.02
C MET A 181 -10.48 -12.13 12.40
N ASP A 182 -10.48 -12.65 13.63
CA ASP A 182 -11.52 -13.53 14.13
C ASP A 182 -12.90 -12.84 14.18
N ASP A 183 -12.90 -11.51 14.32
CA ASP A 183 -14.13 -10.69 14.38
C ASP A 183 -14.55 -10.14 13.01
N LEU A 184 -13.87 -10.51 11.90
CA LEU A 184 -14.10 -9.91 10.58
C LEU A 184 -15.57 -9.91 10.18
N HIS A 185 -16.22 -11.07 10.20
CA HIS A 185 -17.61 -11.21 9.77
C HIS A 185 -18.60 -10.38 10.61
N GLU A 186 -18.31 -10.22 11.90
CA GLU A 186 -19.15 -9.39 12.78
C GLU A 186 -18.96 -7.90 12.45
N CYS A 187 -17.73 -7.47 12.24
CA CYS A 187 -17.42 -6.08 11.85
C CYS A 187 -17.99 -5.71 10.48
N LEU A 188 -18.04 -6.66 9.53
CA LEU A 188 -18.59 -6.43 8.19
C LEU A 188 -20.08 -6.10 8.18
N LYS A 189 -20.86 -6.64 9.11
CA LYS A 189 -22.34 -6.46 9.18
C LYS A 189 -22.76 -5.00 9.34
N ASP A 190 -21.92 -4.20 9.98
CA ASP A 190 -22.25 -2.82 10.37
C ASP A 190 -21.60 -1.76 9.49
N ALA A 191 -20.63 -2.13 8.67
CA ALA A 191 -19.86 -1.20 7.85
C ALA A 191 -20.66 -0.67 6.64
N ASP A 192 -20.49 0.61 6.34
CA ASP A 192 -20.95 1.25 5.11
C ASP A 192 -19.81 1.36 4.08
N ILE A 193 -18.58 1.42 4.58
CA ILE A 193 -17.34 1.46 3.79
C ILE A 193 -16.40 0.41 4.37
N VAL A 194 -15.89 -0.49 3.53
CA VAL A 194 -14.91 -1.53 3.89
C VAL A 194 -13.66 -1.33 3.08
N ALA A 195 -12.55 -1.05 3.76
CA ALA A 195 -11.25 -0.86 3.13
C ALA A 195 -10.28 -1.96 3.57
N THR A 196 -9.64 -2.64 2.62
CA THR A 196 -8.57 -3.58 2.90
C THR A 196 -7.21 -3.01 2.52
N CYS A 197 -6.32 -2.98 3.52
CA CYS A 197 -4.90 -2.63 3.41
C CYS A 197 -4.04 -3.84 3.82
N LEU A 198 -4.56 -5.05 3.65
CA LEU A 198 -3.89 -6.27 4.05
C LEU A 198 -2.68 -6.56 3.17
N PRO A 199 -1.60 -7.05 3.77
CA PRO A 199 -0.46 -7.60 3.05
C PRO A 199 -0.80 -8.94 2.37
N GLY A 200 0.05 -9.38 1.44
CA GLY A 200 -0.11 -10.64 0.72
C GLY A 200 0.56 -11.82 1.43
N TYR A 201 -0.09 -12.37 2.45
CA TYR A 201 0.35 -13.61 3.12
C TYR A 201 -0.58 -14.78 2.82
N SER A 202 -0.12 -15.98 3.17
CA SER A 202 -0.99 -17.15 3.17
C SER A 202 -2.22 -16.99 4.07
N GLU A 203 -2.04 -16.34 5.24
CA GLU A 203 -3.09 -16.08 6.23
C GLU A 203 -4.14 -15.06 5.75
N THR A 204 -3.80 -14.22 4.78
CA THR A 204 -4.70 -13.20 4.21
C THR A 204 -5.26 -13.57 2.85
N LEU A 205 -4.91 -14.75 2.33
CA LEU A 205 -5.36 -15.23 1.03
C LEU A 205 -6.88 -15.42 1.04
N LYS A 206 -7.56 -14.74 0.11
CA LYS A 206 -9.02 -14.82 -0.11
C LYS A 206 -9.86 -14.67 1.17
N VAL A 207 -9.41 -13.83 2.11
CA VAL A 207 -10.21 -13.53 3.32
C VAL A 207 -11.50 -12.80 2.97
N PHE A 208 -11.54 -12.06 1.85
CA PHE A 208 -12.76 -11.52 1.25
C PHE A 208 -13.31 -12.49 0.21
N ASN A 209 -13.87 -13.57 0.68
CA ASN A 209 -14.57 -14.61 -0.08
C ASN A 209 -16.08 -14.31 -0.14
N LYS A 210 -16.84 -15.24 -0.71
CA LYS A 210 -18.30 -15.12 -0.81
C LYS A 210 -18.97 -14.89 0.56
N GLU A 211 -18.54 -15.60 1.60
CA GLU A 211 -19.13 -15.48 2.95
C GLU A 211 -18.86 -14.08 3.54
N ALA A 212 -17.68 -13.52 3.29
CA ALA A 212 -17.34 -12.16 3.71
C ALA A 212 -18.22 -11.13 3.00
N PHE A 213 -18.40 -11.22 1.67
CA PHE A 213 -19.31 -10.33 0.94
C PHE A 213 -20.77 -10.52 1.37
N ASP A 214 -21.24 -11.74 1.57
CA ASP A 214 -22.60 -12.01 2.06
C ASP A 214 -22.86 -11.40 3.45
N SER A 215 -21.82 -11.25 4.27
CA SER A 215 -21.90 -10.62 5.60
C SER A 215 -22.02 -9.10 5.55
N MET A 216 -21.68 -8.45 4.44
CA MET A 216 -21.72 -6.99 4.28
C MET A 216 -23.17 -6.48 4.12
N LYS A 217 -23.37 -5.17 4.32
CA LYS A 217 -24.61 -4.49 3.91
C LYS A 217 -24.70 -4.37 2.39
N ASP A 218 -25.90 -4.33 1.85
CA ASP A 218 -26.13 -4.20 0.40
C ASP A 218 -25.69 -2.85 -0.17
N SER A 219 -25.41 -1.85 0.66
CA SER A 219 -24.98 -0.51 0.28
C SER A 219 -23.47 -0.27 0.41
N VAL A 220 -22.68 -1.30 0.74
CA VAL A 220 -21.24 -1.15 1.03
C VAL A 220 -20.47 -0.69 -0.20
N LEU A 221 -19.51 0.25 0.02
CA LEU A 221 -18.41 0.47 -0.88
C LEU A 221 -17.19 -0.30 -0.38
N PHE A 222 -16.65 -1.15 -1.25
CA PHE A 222 -15.46 -1.97 -0.97
C PHE A 222 -14.21 -1.36 -1.60
N ILE A 223 -13.10 -1.33 -0.87
CA ILE A 223 -11.84 -0.75 -1.36
C ILE A 223 -10.70 -1.73 -1.11
N ASN A 224 -9.92 -2.03 -2.15
CA ASN A 224 -8.70 -2.80 -2.03
C ASN A 224 -7.48 -2.03 -2.54
N VAL A 225 -6.61 -1.67 -1.60
CA VAL A 225 -5.29 -1.07 -1.86
C VAL A 225 -4.15 -1.88 -1.23
N GLY A 226 -4.49 -3.06 -0.71
CA GLY A 226 -3.52 -3.98 -0.12
C GLY A 226 -2.89 -4.90 -1.16
N ARG A 227 -3.47 -6.10 -1.31
CA ARG A 227 -3.09 -7.08 -2.35
C ARG A 227 -4.34 -7.69 -2.97
N GLY A 228 -4.29 -7.94 -4.28
CA GLY A 228 -5.37 -8.58 -5.02
C GLY A 228 -5.72 -9.95 -4.44
N THR A 229 -4.72 -10.73 -4.06
CA THR A 229 -4.86 -12.07 -3.48
C THR A 229 -5.66 -12.14 -2.17
N ALA A 230 -5.88 -11.02 -1.48
CA ALA A 230 -6.75 -10.97 -0.29
C ALA A 230 -8.25 -11.11 -0.64
N VAL A 231 -8.60 -10.96 -1.92
CA VAL A 231 -9.97 -10.99 -2.43
C VAL A 231 -10.15 -12.19 -3.35
N ASP A 232 -11.23 -12.92 -3.18
CA ASP A 232 -11.71 -13.85 -4.20
C ASP A 232 -12.39 -13.03 -5.30
N THR A 233 -11.73 -12.93 -6.46
CA THR A 233 -12.15 -12.06 -7.56
C THR A 233 -13.52 -12.49 -8.13
N ASP A 234 -13.80 -13.79 -8.20
CA ASP A 234 -15.10 -14.29 -8.66
C ASP A 234 -16.20 -13.92 -7.68
N ALA A 235 -15.98 -14.10 -6.37
CA ALA A 235 -16.93 -13.71 -5.34
C ALA A 235 -17.19 -12.18 -5.31
N LEU A 236 -16.18 -11.37 -5.55
CA LEU A 236 -16.33 -9.91 -5.71
C LEU A 236 -17.20 -9.58 -6.91
N CYS A 237 -16.96 -10.22 -8.06
CA CYS A 237 -17.78 -10.03 -9.27
C CYS A 237 -19.24 -10.39 -9.02
N ASP A 238 -19.51 -11.53 -8.41
CA ASP A 238 -20.87 -11.97 -8.09
C ASP A 238 -21.59 -10.99 -7.14
N ALA A 239 -20.86 -10.45 -6.15
CA ALA A 239 -21.39 -9.47 -5.22
C ALA A 239 -21.73 -8.12 -5.90
N LEU A 240 -20.93 -7.70 -6.89
CA LEU A 240 -21.16 -6.49 -7.67
C LEU A 240 -22.33 -6.66 -8.66
N GLU A 241 -22.37 -7.77 -9.41
CA GLU A 241 -23.44 -8.09 -10.39
C GLU A 241 -24.80 -8.24 -9.72
N SER A 242 -24.84 -8.91 -8.56
CA SER A 242 -26.07 -9.06 -7.79
C SER A 242 -26.50 -7.81 -6.99
N SER A 243 -25.69 -6.74 -7.05
CA SER A 243 -25.86 -5.54 -6.22
C SER A 243 -25.83 -5.83 -4.71
N LYS A 244 -25.16 -6.91 -4.28
CA LYS A 244 -24.91 -7.19 -2.86
C LYS A 244 -24.02 -6.13 -2.23
N ILE A 245 -23.08 -5.57 -3.00
CA ILE A 245 -22.34 -4.38 -2.62
C ILE A 245 -22.59 -3.27 -3.66
N ALA A 246 -22.51 -2.01 -3.23
CA ALA A 246 -22.84 -0.87 -4.09
C ALA A 246 -21.76 -0.58 -5.13
N GLY A 247 -20.50 -0.89 -4.84
CA GLY A 247 -19.39 -0.68 -5.76
C GLY A 247 -18.05 -1.03 -5.15
N ALA A 248 -17.01 -1.00 -5.99
CA ALA A 248 -15.65 -1.28 -5.57
C ALA A 248 -14.62 -0.28 -6.12
N ILE A 249 -13.55 -0.04 -5.34
CA ILE A 249 -12.36 0.73 -5.74
C ILE A 249 -11.17 -0.25 -5.61
N LEU A 250 -10.54 -0.57 -6.73
CA LEU A 250 -9.51 -1.60 -6.83
C LEU A 250 -8.23 -0.99 -7.41
N ASP A 251 -7.22 -0.82 -6.59
CA ASP A 251 -5.87 -0.48 -7.06
C ASP A 251 -5.03 -1.73 -7.34
N VAL A 252 -5.45 -2.85 -6.80
CA VAL A 252 -4.83 -4.17 -6.95
C VAL A 252 -5.87 -5.24 -7.28
N THR A 253 -5.48 -6.23 -8.08
CA THR A 253 -6.34 -7.33 -8.53
C THR A 253 -5.62 -8.67 -8.47
N ASP A 254 -6.35 -9.76 -8.58
CA ASP A 254 -5.79 -11.10 -8.76
C ASP A 254 -6.57 -11.81 -9.90
N PRO A 255 -5.92 -12.10 -11.06
CA PRO A 255 -4.50 -11.83 -11.37
C PRO A 255 -4.17 -10.35 -11.55
N GLU A 256 -2.87 -10.03 -11.46
CA GLU A 256 -2.32 -8.71 -11.75
C GLU A 256 -1.16 -8.82 -12.75
N PRO A 257 -1.19 -8.15 -13.91
CA PRO A 257 -2.26 -7.25 -14.40
C PRO A 257 -3.60 -7.96 -14.62
N LEU A 258 -4.71 -7.21 -14.43
CA LEU A 258 -6.04 -7.71 -14.74
C LEU A 258 -6.16 -7.98 -16.24
N PRO A 259 -6.58 -9.20 -16.69
CA PRO A 259 -6.76 -9.51 -18.11
C PRO A 259 -7.68 -8.54 -18.81
N ALA A 260 -7.36 -8.21 -20.07
CA ALA A 260 -8.07 -7.19 -20.84
C ALA A 260 -9.55 -7.54 -21.14
N ASP A 261 -9.90 -8.82 -21.09
CA ASP A 261 -11.26 -9.37 -21.29
C ASP A 261 -11.99 -9.64 -19.96
N HIS A 262 -11.44 -9.21 -18.84
CA HIS A 262 -12.07 -9.46 -17.53
C HIS A 262 -13.30 -8.58 -17.32
N LYS A 263 -14.41 -9.17 -16.81
CA LYS A 263 -15.72 -8.51 -16.64
C LYS A 263 -15.70 -7.28 -15.72
N LEU A 264 -14.76 -7.17 -14.78
CA LEU A 264 -14.62 -6.01 -13.91
C LEU A 264 -14.42 -4.69 -14.68
N TRP A 265 -13.82 -4.72 -15.88
CA TRP A 265 -13.61 -3.52 -16.70
C TRP A 265 -14.92 -2.86 -17.15
N ASP A 266 -15.96 -3.65 -17.37
CA ASP A 266 -17.25 -3.20 -17.89
C ASP A 266 -18.27 -2.88 -16.78
N MET A 267 -17.92 -3.09 -15.51
CA MET A 267 -18.82 -2.82 -14.38
C MET A 267 -18.87 -1.32 -14.06
N PRO A 268 -20.04 -0.66 -14.18
CA PRO A 268 -20.15 0.80 -14.03
C PRO A 268 -19.98 1.27 -12.57
N ASN A 269 -20.00 0.37 -11.60
CA ASN A 269 -19.82 0.63 -10.18
C ASN A 269 -18.43 0.23 -9.67
N VAL A 270 -17.46 0.03 -10.58
CA VAL A 270 -16.07 -0.33 -10.25
C VAL A 270 -15.11 0.74 -10.75
N LEU A 271 -14.23 1.20 -9.88
CA LEU A 271 -13.09 2.03 -10.23
C LEU A 271 -11.81 1.20 -10.12
N ILE A 272 -11.10 1.03 -11.24
CA ILE A 272 -9.84 0.26 -11.29
C ILE A 272 -8.69 1.20 -11.63
N THR A 273 -7.58 1.05 -10.90
CA THR A 273 -6.30 1.69 -11.23
C THR A 273 -5.18 0.66 -11.20
N PRO A 274 -4.10 0.85 -11.99
CA PRO A 274 -3.08 -0.18 -12.21
C PRO A 274 -1.97 -0.12 -11.16
N HIS A 275 -2.29 -0.37 -9.88
CA HIS A 275 -1.37 -0.43 -8.73
C HIS A 275 -0.52 0.85 -8.60
N VAL A 276 -1.19 2.01 -8.58
CA VAL A 276 -0.55 3.33 -8.61
C VAL A 276 -0.84 4.20 -7.39
N SER A 277 -1.70 3.74 -6.47
CA SER A 277 -2.12 4.54 -5.30
C SER A 277 -0.95 4.90 -4.37
N GLY A 278 0.12 4.09 -4.36
CA GLY A 278 1.33 4.27 -3.55
C GLY A 278 2.59 4.64 -4.34
N GLY A 279 2.48 4.98 -5.64
CA GLY A 279 3.65 5.24 -6.47
C GLY A 279 4.37 6.56 -6.15
N TYR A 280 5.56 6.77 -6.78
CA TYR A 280 6.35 8.01 -6.66
C TYR A 280 5.69 9.25 -7.30
N HIS A 281 4.45 9.13 -7.73
CA HIS A 281 3.68 10.22 -8.34
C HIS A 281 3.33 11.33 -7.34
N VAL A 282 3.35 11.03 -6.03
CA VAL A 282 3.12 11.99 -4.96
C VAL A 282 4.45 12.35 -4.31
N LYS A 283 4.89 13.62 -4.47
CA LYS A 283 6.15 14.11 -3.90
C LYS A 283 6.29 13.80 -2.42
N ALA A 284 5.24 13.97 -1.64
CA ALA A 284 5.28 13.71 -0.20
C ALA A 284 5.57 12.24 0.16
N ALA A 285 5.15 11.27 -0.65
CA ALA A 285 5.55 9.87 -0.46
C ALA A 285 7.02 9.66 -0.79
N HIS A 286 7.50 10.29 -1.87
CA HIS A 286 8.90 10.24 -2.26
C HIS A 286 9.81 10.86 -1.18
N ASP A 287 9.45 12.05 -0.66
CA ASP A 287 10.16 12.70 0.44
C ASP A 287 10.26 11.78 1.67
N ARG A 288 9.16 11.11 2.07
CA ARG A 288 9.15 10.17 3.21
C ARG A 288 10.03 8.94 2.99
N ILE A 289 10.12 8.41 1.76
CA ILE A 289 11.04 7.30 1.43
C ILE A 289 12.48 7.75 1.66
N ILE A 290 12.84 8.93 1.17
CA ILE A 290 14.19 9.49 1.36
C ILE A 290 14.48 9.77 2.84
N GLU A 291 13.52 10.32 3.59
CA GLU A 291 13.67 10.54 5.04
C GLU A 291 13.95 9.24 5.80
N ILE A 292 13.23 8.15 5.47
CA ILE A 292 13.48 6.83 6.07
C ILE A 292 14.89 6.34 5.72
N ALA A 293 15.29 6.46 4.45
CA ALA A 293 16.63 6.09 4.00
C ALA A 293 17.71 6.88 4.73
N VAL A 294 17.56 8.20 4.85
CA VAL A 294 18.49 9.10 5.57
C VAL A 294 18.61 8.70 7.04
N ARG A 295 17.49 8.43 7.73
CA ARG A 295 17.55 7.97 9.12
C ARG A 295 18.28 6.64 9.24
N ASN A 296 18.00 5.69 8.39
CA ASN A 296 18.63 4.38 8.41
C ASN A 296 20.12 4.43 8.05
N LEU A 297 20.53 5.30 7.12
CA LEU A 297 21.95 5.53 6.83
C LEU A 297 22.69 6.12 8.05
N ASN A 298 22.07 7.08 8.74
CA ASN A 298 22.63 7.65 9.97
C ASN A 298 22.71 6.61 11.10
N HIS A 299 21.67 5.79 11.30
CA HIS A 299 21.69 4.70 12.29
C HIS A 299 22.77 3.67 11.96
N PHE A 300 22.91 3.30 10.68
CA PHE A 300 23.94 2.37 10.22
C PHE A 300 25.35 2.87 10.56
N LEU A 301 25.65 4.14 10.27
CA LEU A 301 26.95 4.74 10.56
C LEU A 301 27.27 4.79 12.06
N LYS A 302 26.25 4.97 12.90
CA LYS A 302 26.40 5.05 14.36
C LYS A 302 26.32 3.69 15.06
N GLY A 303 26.02 2.60 14.32
CA GLY A 303 25.74 1.29 14.91
C GLY A 303 24.44 1.25 15.73
N GLU A 304 23.48 2.15 15.44
CA GLU A 304 22.17 2.21 16.04
C GLU A 304 21.19 1.25 15.36
N ALA A 305 20.03 1.02 15.97
CA ALA A 305 18.99 0.14 15.41
C ALA A 305 18.39 0.73 14.13
N ILE A 306 18.42 -0.05 13.04
CA ILE A 306 17.78 0.28 11.77
C ILE A 306 16.26 0.23 11.91
N GLU A 307 15.57 1.22 11.36
CA GLU A 307 14.10 1.23 11.31
C GLU A 307 13.59 0.27 10.22
N ASN A 308 12.41 -0.28 10.43
CA ASN A 308 11.69 -1.11 9.43
C ASN A 308 12.49 -2.33 8.93
N ILE A 309 13.30 -2.95 9.79
CA ILE A 309 13.93 -4.23 9.46
C ILE A 309 12.83 -5.23 9.10
N VAL A 310 13.01 -5.92 7.99
CA VAL A 310 12.09 -6.94 7.50
C VAL A 310 12.37 -8.26 8.20
N ASN A 311 11.34 -8.82 8.84
CA ASN A 311 11.38 -10.19 9.31
C ASN A 311 11.25 -11.13 8.11
N MET A 312 12.29 -11.92 7.84
CA MET A 312 12.37 -12.77 6.65
C MET A 312 11.32 -13.89 6.64
N SER A 313 10.79 -14.28 7.79
CA SER A 313 9.74 -15.32 7.87
C SER A 313 8.34 -14.78 7.54
N THR A 314 8.09 -13.51 7.81
CA THR A 314 6.77 -12.88 7.61
C THR A 314 6.75 -11.90 6.42
N GLY A 315 7.89 -11.45 5.94
CA GLY A 315 8.01 -10.45 4.89
C GLY A 315 7.71 -9.02 5.34
N TYR A 316 7.48 -8.77 6.64
CA TYR A 316 7.15 -7.46 7.17
C TYR A 316 7.97 -7.11 8.40
N ARG A 317 7.95 -5.82 8.77
CA ARG A 317 8.59 -5.38 10.01
C ARG A 317 7.88 -5.99 11.22
N ASP A 318 8.65 -6.39 12.22
CA ASP A 318 8.10 -6.70 13.52
C ASP A 318 7.63 -5.38 14.17
N ASN A 319 6.34 -5.26 14.41
CA ASN A 319 5.81 -4.17 15.22
C ASN A 319 6.20 -4.45 16.67
N LYS A 320 7.27 -3.82 17.14
CA LYS A 320 7.59 -3.74 18.57
C LYS A 320 6.75 -2.69 19.26
#